data_da7a4a5b2b5a1bd7591f1915d43c6671
#
_entry.id   da7a4a5b2b5a1bd7591f1915d43c6671
#
_cell.length_a   1.000
_cell.length_b   1.000
_cell.length_c   1.000
_cell.angle_alpha   90.00
_cell.angle_beta   90.00
_cell.angle_gamma   90.00
#
_symmetry.space_group_name_H-M   'P 1'
#
loop_
_entity.id
_entity.type
_entity.pdbx_description
1 polymer ?
#
loop_
_entity_poly.entity_id
_entity_poly.type
_entity_poly.pdbx_seq_one_letter_code
_entity_poly.pdbx_strand_id
1 'polypeptide(L)'
;MINSAFAAWLIIYTQNHAGRGPYGRGILIDAHWGWNVFALLLMGHVTFYVAHYACHKIPLLWQFHRVHHSTQVLDSLSTSRFHIVDKTTFAAPYLLLVTYLQPDPTLTFLFISFNDFWGRYGHGNIKDPHWLGYFMSNPKFHRWHHSNHPEAINKNFSAEFNFLDWIFGTAYYPREGIPDRFGEANYTNSIFVQHYLPFVDIYNIAKNDGITALFKKPFGKPNSSEIQSKSATENSKNSERIAKEALKD
;
A
#
# COMPACT_ATOMS: atom_id res chain seq x y z
N MET A 1 -6.40 -6.77 -3.38
CA MET A 1 -6.00 -6.74 -4.80
C MET A 1 -7.16 -7.21 -5.66
N ILE A 2 -7.17 -6.85 -6.93
CA ILE A 2 -8.18 -7.32 -7.89
C ILE A 2 -8.02 -8.83 -8.01
N ASN A 3 -9.15 -9.54 -8.01
CA ASN A 3 -9.12 -10.95 -8.35
C ASN A 3 -8.64 -11.08 -9.81
N SER A 4 -7.57 -11.83 -10.04
CA SER A 4 -6.97 -12.03 -11.38
C SER A 4 -7.97 -12.60 -12.38
N ALA A 5 -8.85 -13.50 -11.93
CA ALA A 5 -9.93 -14.04 -12.75
C ALA A 5 -10.94 -12.96 -13.17
N PHE A 6 -11.28 -12.02 -12.27
CA PHE A 6 -12.18 -10.91 -12.60
C PHE A 6 -11.56 -9.98 -13.64
N ALA A 7 -10.28 -9.65 -13.51
CA ALA A 7 -9.59 -8.81 -14.48
C ALA A 7 -9.51 -9.49 -15.86
N ALA A 8 -9.17 -10.78 -15.91
CA ALA A 8 -9.15 -11.53 -17.16
C ALA A 8 -10.55 -11.60 -17.82
N TRP A 9 -11.59 -11.86 -17.02
CA TRP A 9 -12.98 -11.83 -17.49
C TRP A 9 -13.35 -10.46 -18.05
N LEU A 10 -12.99 -9.38 -17.35
CA LEU A 10 -13.30 -8.01 -17.78
C LEU A 10 -12.64 -7.68 -19.13
N ILE A 11 -11.40 -8.15 -19.35
CA ILE A 11 -10.72 -7.98 -20.64
C ILE A 11 -11.45 -8.76 -21.74
N ILE A 12 -11.77 -10.03 -21.51
CA ILE A 12 -12.52 -10.85 -22.47
C ILE A 12 -13.84 -10.16 -22.81
N TYR A 13 -14.56 -9.67 -21.80
CA TYR A 13 -15.80 -8.94 -22.01
C TYR A 13 -15.61 -7.69 -22.88
N THR A 14 -14.60 -6.86 -22.57
CA THR A 14 -14.32 -5.64 -23.34
C THR A 14 -13.83 -5.93 -24.75
N GLN A 15 -13.03 -6.96 -24.97
CA GLN A 15 -12.63 -7.40 -26.31
C GLN A 15 -13.81 -7.81 -27.17
N ASN A 16 -14.78 -8.55 -26.60
CA ASN A 16 -15.94 -9.03 -27.32
C ASN A 16 -16.96 -7.91 -27.65
N HIS A 17 -17.04 -6.88 -26.81
CA HIS A 17 -18.08 -5.86 -26.94
C HIS A 17 -17.57 -4.50 -27.47
N ALA A 18 -16.31 -4.16 -27.23
CA ALA A 18 -15.75 -2.88 -27.64
C ALA A 18 -14.69 -3.01 -28.76
N GLY A 19 -13.89 -4.09 -28.75
CA GLY A 19 -12.85 -4.34 -29.73
C GLY A 19 -11.85 -3.19 -29.90
N ARG A 20 -11.24 -3.12 -31.07
CA ARG A 20 -10.32 -2.03 -31.44
C ARG A 20 -11.07 -0.73 -31.70
N GLY A 21 -10.44 0.39 -31.40
CA GLY A 21 -11.01 1.71 -31.56
C GLY A 21 -9.97 2.81 -31.73
N PRO A 22 -10.40 4.08 -31.84
CA PRO A 22 -9.49 5.21 -31.99
C PRO A 22 -8.57 5.39 -30.77
N TYR A 23 -7.49 6.16 -30.98
CA TYR A 23 -6.52 6.55 -29.92
C TYR A 23 -5.85 5.37 -29.19
N GLY A 24 -5.66 4.24 -29.88
CA GLY A 24 -4.95 3.06 -29.32
C GLY A 24 -5.82 2.13 -28.47
N ARG A 25 -7.15 2.29 -28.44
CA ARG A 25 -8.02 1.32 -27.79
C ARG A 25 -7.85 -0.07 -28.43
N GLY A 26 -7.58 -1.07 -27.59
CA GLY A 26 -7.36 -2.45 -28.04
C GLY A 26 -6.05 -2.64 -28.82
N ILE A 27 -5.05 -1.77 -28.63
CA ILE A 27 -3.78 -1.85 -29.35
C ILE A 27 -3.01 -3.15 -29.03
N LEU A 28 -3.27 -3.76 -27.88
CA LEU A 28 -2.62 -5.00 -27.47
C LEU A 28 -3.37 -6.27 -27.92
N ILE A 29 -4.56 -6.14 -28.51
CA ILE A 29 -5.24 -7.28 -29.13
C ILE A 29 -4.37 -7.82 -30.27
N ASP A 30 -4.07 -9.12 -30.24
CA ASP A 30 -3.20 -9.82 -31.20
C ASP A 30 -1.75 -9.29 -31.24
N ALA A 31 -1.35 -8.44 -30.30
CA ALA A 31 0.04 -8.03 -30.18
C ALA A 31 0.92 -9.21 -29.75
N HIS A 32 2.17 -9.23 -30.21
CA HIS A 32 3.14 -10.24 -29.78
C HIS A 32 3.21 -10.29 -28.25
N TRP A 33 3.33 -11.50 -27.70
CA TRP A 33 3.34 -11.72 -26.25
C TRP A 33 4.32 -10.82 -25.49
N GLY A 34 5.49 -10.54 -26.07
CA GLY A 34 6.52 -9.68 -25.46
C GLY A 34 6.02 -8.24 -25.24
N TRP A 35 5.24 -7.68 -26.17
CA TRP A 35 4.62 -6.36 -26.00
C TRP A 35 3.53 -6.37 -24.93
N ASN A 36 2.76 -7.45 -24.85
CA ASN A 36 1.76 -7.63 -23.79
C ASN A 36 2.43 -7.67 -22.41
N VAL A 37 3.50 -8.48 -22.24
CA VAL A 37 4.26 -8.56 -20.98
C VAL A 37 4.88 -7.21 -20.63
N PHE A 38 5.53 -6.54 -21.57
CA PHE A 38 6.12 -5.22 -21.34
C PHE A 38 5.08 -4.19 -20.90
N ALA A 39 3.94 -4.12 -21.58
CA ALA A 39 2.86 -3.21 -21.25
C ALA A 39 2.26 -3.51 -19.88
N LEU A 40 2.01 -4.78 -19.53
CA LEU A 40 1.49 -5.19 -18.23
C LEU A 40 2.45 -4.80 -17.09
N LEU A 41 3.75 -5.07 -17.27
CA LEU A 41 4.77 -4.67 -16.30
C LEU A 41 4.81 -3.14 -16.15
N LEU A 42 4.86 -2.40 -17.25
CA LEU A 42 4.94 -0.93 -17.21
C LEU A 42 3.69 -0.34 -16.56
N MET A 43 2.51 -0.74 -17.00
CA MET A 43 1.23 -0.27 -16.44
C MET A 43 1.13 -0.59 -14.95
N GLY A 44 1.43 -1.84 -14.57
CA GLY A 44 1.35 -2.29 -13.18
C GLY A 44 2.27 -1.47 -12.27
N HIS A 45 3.54 -1.32 -12.67
CA HIS A 45 4.53 -0.58 -11.87
C HIS A 45 4.20 0.90 -11.75
N VAL A 46 3.88 1.56 -12.88
CA VAL A 46 3.62 3.00 -12.89
C VAL A 46 2.33 3.31 -12.12
N THR A 47 1.24 2.59 -12.39
CA THR A 47 -0.04 2.85 -11.69
C THR A 47 0.05 2.55 -10.21
N PHE A 48 0.73 1.47 -9.83
CA PHE A 48 0.93 1.13 -8.43
C PHE A 48 1.78 2.19 -7.71
N TYR A 49 2.94 2.55 -8.27
CA TYR A 49 3.81 3.57 -7.69
C TYR A 49 3.11 4.91 -7.50
N VAL A 50 2.39 5.39 -8.52
CA VAL A 50 1.67 6.67 -8.48
C VAL A 50 0.54 6.63 -7.44
N ALA A 51 -0.26 5.56 -7.42
CA ALA A 51 -1.32 5.39 -6.43
C ALA A 51 -0.76 5.32 -5.00
N HIS A 52 0.31 4.56 -4.80
CA HIS A 52 0.96 4.38 -3.51
C HIS A 52 1.57 5.69 -3.00
N TYR A 53 2.31 6.38 -3.87
CA TYR A 53 2.83 7.70 -3.57
C TYR A 53 1.71 8.70 -3.20
N ALA A 54 0.60 8.71 -3.96
CA ALA A 54 -0.54 9.55 -3.68
C ALA A 54 -1.20 9.21 -2.32
N CYS A 55 -1.33 7.94 -1.98
CA CYS A 55 -1.84 7.48 -0.69
C CYS A 55 -1.01 8.00 0.49
N HIS A 56 0.30 8.15 0.31
CA HIS A 56 1.19 8.70 1.35
C HIS A 56 1.29 10.23 1.35
N LYS A 57 0.95 10.91 0.23
CA LYS A 57 1.10 12.37 0.10
C LYS A 57 -0.20 13.13 0.24
N ILE A 58 -1.33 12.50 -0.05
CA ILE A 58 -2.66 13.13 0.04
C ILE A 58 -3.33 12.70 1.34
N PRO A 59 -3.56 13.61 2.32
CA PRO A 59 -4.10 13.27 3.62
C PRO A 59 -5.43 12.52 3.58
N LEU A 60 -6.28 12.83 2.60
CA LEU A 60 -7.54 12.12 2.37
C LEU A 60 -7.30 10.63 2.07
N LEU A 61 -6.37 10.32 1.16
CA LEU A 61 -6.06 8.94 0.76
C LEU A 61 -5.32 8.20 1.88
N TRP A 62 -4.45 8.90 2.61
CA TRP A 62 -3.75 8.35 3.77
C TRP A 62 -4.71 7.78 4.81
N GLN A 63 -5.87 8.42 5.07
CA GLN A 63 -6.82 7.90 6.06
C GLN A 63 -7.24 6.46 5.76
N PHE A 64 -7.35 6.10 4.50
CA PHE A 64 -7.67 4.74 4.06
C PHE A 64 -6.43 3.83 4.03
N HIS A 65 -5.30 4.34 3.56
CA HIS A 65 -4.06 3.57 3.42
C HIS A 65 -3.39 3.28 4.77
N ARG A 66 -3.57 4.13 5.78
CA ARG A 66 -3.08 3.86 7.15
C ARG A 66 -3.69 2.59 7.78
N VAL A 67 -4.81 2.08 7.27
CA VAL A 67 -5.34 0.76 7.67
C VAL A 67 -4.30 -0.32 7.35
N HIS A 68 -3.69 -0.25 6.16
CA HIS A 68 -2.61 -1.15 5.75
C HIS A 68 -1.37 -0.98 6.64
N HIS A 69 -0.98 0.25 6.94
CA HIS A 69 0.15 0.57 7.81
C HIS A 69 -0.08 0.34 9.30
N SER A 70 -1.32 0.06 9.73
CA SER A 70 -1.66 -0.05 11.16
C SER A 70 -1.19 -1.35 11.81
N THR A 71 -0.70 -2.33 11.06
CA THR A 71 -0.20 -3.59 11.61
C THR A 71 1.05 -3.37 12.46
N GLN A 72 1.06 -3.91 13.69
CA GLN A 72 2.22 -3.85 14.59
C GLN A 72 3.21 -4.99 14.35
N VAL A 73 2.74 -6.10 13.79
CA VAL A 73 3.55 -7.25 13.37
C VAL A 73 3.38 -7.41 11.87
N LEU A 74 4.47 -7.21 11.14
CA LEU A 74 4.45 -7.32 9.69
C LEU A 74 4.76 -8.77 9.28
N ASP A 75 3.79 -9.40 8.64
CA ASP A 75 3.85 -10.76 8.09
C ASP A 75 3.11 -10.86 6.75
N SER A 76 3.18 -12.01 6.09
CA SER A 76 2.53 -12.23 4.79
C SER A 76 1.00 -12.07 4.82
N LEU A 77 0.33 -12.21 5.97
CA LEU A 77 -1.11 -11.99 6.13
C LEU A 77 -1.45 -10.50 6.16
N SER A 78 -0.51 -9.67 6.62
CA SER A 78 -0.65 -8.21 6.67
C SER A 78 -0.90 -7.60 5.30
N THR A 79 -0.48 -8.27 4.22
CA THR A 79 -0.79 -7.92 2.82
C THR A 79 -2.29 -7.82 2.57
N SER A 80 -3.11 -8.54 3.32
CA SER A 80 -4.58 -8.55 3.14
C SER A 80 -5.30 -7.46 3.94
N ARG A 81 -4.59 -6.71 4.78
CA ARG A 81 -5.15 -5.66 5.62
C ARG A 81 -5.29 -4.35 4.83
N PHE A 82 -6.43 -4.17 4.18
CA PHE A 82 -6.74 -2.99 3.37
C PHE A 82 -8.15 -2.49 3.62
N HIS A 83 -8.33 -1.17 3.54
CA HIS A 83 -9.65 -0.56 3.38
C HIS A 83 -10.14 -0.73 1.93
N ILE A 84 -11.46 -0.86 1.71
CA ILE A 84 -12.01 -1.04 0.36
C ILE A 84 -11.71 0.15 -0.57
N VAL A 85 -11.72 1.38 -0.06
CA VAL A 85 -11.37 2.59 -0.84
C VAL A 85 -9.90 2.53 -1.25
N ASP A 86 -9.01 2.10 -0.35
CA ASP A 86 -7.59 1.93 -0.65
C ASP A 86 -7.36 0.91 -1.76
N LYS A 87 -7.97 -0.27 -1.66
CA LYS A 87 -7.95 -1.28 -2.73
C LYS A 87 -8.41 -0.72 -4.07
N THR A 88 -9.47 0.08 -4.08
CA THR A 88 -9.99 0.70 -5.29
C THR A 88 -9.02 1.73 -5.84
N THR A 89 -8.36 2.52 -4.99
CA THR A 89 -7.36 3.51 -5.41
C THR A 89 -6.19 2.86 -6.16
N PHE A 90 -5.73 1.69 -5.72
CA PHE A 90 -4.68 0.94 -6.43
C PHE A 90 -5.20 0.24 -7.69
N ALA A 91 -6.41 -0.30 -7.62
CA ALA A 91 -6.97 -1.14 -8.67
C ALA A 91 -7.49 -0.34 -9.88
N ALA A 92 -8.18 0.78 -9.65
CA ALA A 92 -8.92 1.47 -10.70
C ALA A 92 -8.02 1.99 -11.83
N PRO A 93 -6.85 2.65 -11.59
CA PRO A 93 -6.00 3.12 -12.67
C PRO A 93 -5.50 1.96 -13.56
N TYR A 94 -5.11 0.86 -12.94
CA TYR A 94 -4.66 -0.33 -13.66
C TYR A 94 -5.79 -0.95 -14.49
N LEU A 95 -6.98 -1.14 -13.91
CA LEU A 95 -8.14 -1.68 -14.63
C LEU A 95 -8.57 -0.81 -15.81
N LEU A 96 -8.53 0.51 -15.65
CA LEU A 96 -8.83 1.44 -16.75
C LEU A 96 -7.88 1.25 -17.93
N LEU A 97 -6.57 1.13 -17.65
CA LEU A 97 -5.56 0.88 -18.70
C LEU A 97 -5.73 -0.49 -19.35
N VAL A 98 -5.95 -1.53 -18.55
CA VAL A 98 -6.14 -2.91 -19.02
C VAL A 98 -7.39 -3.01 -19.90
N THR A 99 -8.50 -2.42 -19.50
CA THR A 99 -9.72 -2.43 -20.31
C THR A 99 -9.60 -1.59 -21.58
N TYR A 100 -8.80 -0.53 -21.54
CA TYR A 100 -8.57 0.31 -22.71
C TYR A 100 -7.60 -0.32 -23.72
N LEU A 101 -6.45 -0.81 -23.26
CA LEU A 101 -5.40 -1.37 -24.12
C LEU A 101 -5.65 -2.83 -24.53
N GLN A 102 -6.44 -3.55 -23.73
CA GLN A 102 -6.89 -4.92 -23.96
C GLN A 102 -5.73 -5.90 -24.20
N PRO A 103 -4.81 -6.08 -23.25
CA PRO A 103 -3.76 -7.07 -23.32
C PRO A 103 -4.32 -8.49 -23.30
N ASP A 104 -3.46 -9.48 -23.56
CA ASP A 104 -3.82 -10.89 -23.48
C ASP A 104 -4.39 -11.25 -22.09
N PRO A 105 -5.59 -11.85 -22.01
CA PRO A 105 -6.24 -12.15 -20.75
C PRO A 105 -5.46 -13.14 -19.88
N THR A 106 -4.78 -14.11 -20.49
CA THR A 106 -3.98 -15.12 -19.77
C THR A 106 -2.75 -14.47 -19.15
N LEU A 107 -2.03 -13.64 -19.91
CA LEU A 107 -0.88 -12.89 -19.39
C LEU A 107 -1.30 -11.92 -18.29
N THR A 108 -2.46 -11.29 -18.43
CA THR A 108 -3.00 -10.41 -17.38
C THR A 108 -3.33 -11.18 -16.11
N PHE A 109 -3.97 -12.35 -16.23
CA PHE A 109 -4.23 -13.24 -15.10
C PHE A 109 -2.93 -13.63 -14.37
N LEU A 110 -1.92 -14.05 -15.14
CA LEU A 110 -0.62 -14.44 -14.59
C LEU A 110 0.08 -13.26 -13.91
N PHE A 111 0.05 -12.09 -14.53
CA PHE A 111 0.67 -10.88 -13.97
C PHE A 111 0.03 -10.47 -12.64
N ILE A 112 -1.30 -10.40 -12.55
CA ILE A 112 -2.00 -10.05 -11.31
C ILE A 112 -1.76 -11.10 -10.23
N SER A 113 -1.71 -12.39 -10.60
CA SER A 113 -1.40 -13.48 -9.67
C SER A 113 0.03 -13.38 -9.13
N PHE A 114 0.99 -13.02 -9.99
CA PHE A 114 2.36 -12.74 -9.59
C PHE A 114 2.44 -11.55 -8.62
N ASN A 115 1.74 -10.45 -8.90
CA ASN A 115 1.67 -9.29 -8.00
C ASN A 115 1.11 -9.65 -6.63
N ASP A 116 0.07 -10.48 -6.56
CA ASP A 116 -0.49 -10.96 -5.30
C ASP A 116 0.51 -11.80 -4.50
N PHE A 117 1.22 -12.68 -5.18
CA PHE A 117 2.31 -13.45 -4.59
C PHE A 117 3.43 -12.53 -4.08
N TRP A 118 3.87 -11.57 -4.92
CA TRP A 118 4.96 -10.66 -4.58
C TRP A 118 4.61 -9.76 -3.38
N GLY A 119 3.37 -9.27 -3.30
CA GLY A 119 2.91 -8.53 -2.14
C GLY A 119 3.02 -9.33 -0.83
N ARG A 120 2.65 -10.62 -0.86
CA ARG A 120 2.80 -11.52 0.32
C ARG A 120 4.24 -11.77 0.68
N TYR A 121 5.10 -11.96 -0.32
CA TYR A 121 6.53 -12.11 -0.15
C TYR A 121 7.16 -10.85 0.48
N GLY A 122 6.85 -9.65 -0.03
CA GLY A 122 7.36 -8.38 0.48
C GLY A 122 7.01 -8.11 1.95
N HIS A 123 5.84 -8.56 2.41
CA HIS A 123 5.44 -8.48 3.82
C HIS A 123 6.02 -9.62 4.67
N GLY A 124 6.60 -10.64 4.06
CA GLY A 124 7.13 -11.80 4.75
C GLY A 124 8.33 -11.48 5.65
N ASN A 125 8.58 -12.36 6.62
CA ASN A 125 9.78 -12.31 7.45
C ASN A 125 10.88 -13.21 6.85
N ILE A 126 11.28 -12.90 5.62
CA ILE A 126 12.25 -13.66 4.85
C ILE A 126 13.57 -12.88 4.79
N LYS A 127 14.69 -13.57 4.93
CA LYS A 127 16.02 -12.98 4.77
C LYS A 127 16.51 -13.25 3.35
N ASP A 128 16.72 -12.19 2.60
CA ASP A 128 17.27 -12.24 1.25
C ASP A 128 18.69 -11.69 1.19
N PRO A 129 19.45 -12.05 0.14
CA PRO A 129 20.71 -11.40 -0.15
C PRO A 129 20.50 -9.88 -0.30
N HIS A 130 21.34 -9.09 0.38
CA HIS A 130 21.17 -7.62 0.38
C HIS A 130 21.16 -7.02 -1.02
N TRP A 131 21.98 -7.54 -1.94
CA TRP A 131 22.05 -7.02 -3.31
C TRP A 131 20.70 -7.06 -4.05
N LEU A 132 19.81 -8.03 -3.72
CA LEU A 132 18.50 -8.17 -4.36
C LEU A 132 17.63 -6.91 -4.15
N GLY A 133 17.68 -6.29 -2.98
CA GLY A 133 16.91 -5.10 -2.65
C GLY A 133 17.34 -3.83 -3.41
N TYR A 134 18.42 -3.85 -4.18
CA TYR A 134 18.73 -2.75 -5.10
C TYR A 134 17.90 -2.79 -6.39
N PHE A 135 17.38 -3.95 -6.76
CA PHE A 135 16.63 -4.16 -7.99
C PHE A 135 15.16 -4.43 -7.72
N MET A 136 14.88 -5.21 -6.68
CA MET A 136 13.54 -5.72 -6.36
C MET A 136 13.10 -5.27 -4.98
N SER A 137 11.81 -4.97 -4.85
CA SER A 137 11.18 -4.68 -3.55
C SER A 137 11.07 -5.98 -2.74
N ASN A 138 12.20 -6.38 -2.14
CA ASN A 138 12.28 -7.55 -1.28
C ASN A 138 11.69 -7.26 0.12
N PRO A 139 11.53 -8.27 1.00
CA PRO A 139 10.98 -8.09 2.35
C PRO A 139 11.67 -6.99 3.15
N LYS A 140 13.01 -6.87 3.11
CA LYS A 140 13.73 -5.81 3.83
C LYS A 140 13.36 -4.42 3.28
N PHE A 141 13.26 -4.24 1.96
CA PHE A 141 12.91 -2.98 1.32
C PHE A 141 11.49 -2.54 1.70
N HIS A 142 10.53 -3.48 1.62
CA HIS A 142 9.14 -3.21 1.94
C HIS A 142 8.88 -3.03 3.44
N ARG A 143 9.62 -3.74 4.30
CA ARG A 143 9.57 -3.53 5.76
C ARG A 143 10.01 -2.13 6.15
N TRP A 144 11.03 -1.55 5.50
CA TRP A 144 11.39 -0.15 5.68
C TRP A 144 10.25 0.80 5.29
N HIS A 145 9.50 0.49 4.23
CA HIS A 145 8.32 1.26 3.85
C HIS A 145 7.26 1.31 4.97
N HIS A 146 7.00 0.18 5.62
CA HIS A 146 6.04 0.09 6.73
C HIS A 146 6.57 0.65 8.05
N SER A 147 7.85 0.93 8.15
CA SER A 147 8.46 1.30 9.42
C SER A 147 8.08 2.73 9.89
N ASN A 148 8.16 2.93 11.21
CA ASN A 148 7.96 4.23 11.86
C ASN A 148 9.29 4.98 12.09
N HIS A 149 10.39 4.54 11.50
CA HIS A 149 11.65 5.26 11.55
C HIS A 149 11.57 6.54 10.72
N PRO A 150 12.00 7.71 11.25
CA PRO A 150 11.88 9.00 10.57
C PRO A 150 12.49 9.01 9.15
N GLU A 151 13.61 8.31 8.96
CA GLU A 151 14.34 8.25 7.69
C GLU A 151 13.59 7.48 6.60
N ALA A 152 12.69 6.57 7.01
CA ALA A 152 11.91 5.71 6.12
C ALA A 152 10.52 6.26 5.80
N ILE A 153 10.11 7.34 6.48
CA ILE A 153 8.79 7.95 6.24
C ILE A 153 8.69 8.44 4.79
N ASN A 154 7.61 8.03 4.11
CA ASN A 154 7.38 8.37 2.71
C ASN A 154 8.50 7.89 1.77
N LYS A 155 8.98 6.68 1.96
CA LYS A 155 9.97 5.99 1.15
C LYS A 155 9.44 4.64 0.65
N ASN A 156 10.08 4.09 -0.40
CA ASN A 156 9.90 2.73 -0.89
C ASN A 156 8.48 2.40 -1.37
N PHE A 157 7.99 3.12 -2.37
CA PHE A 157 6.62 2.99 -2.88
C PHE A 157 6.42 1.91 -3.94
N SER A 158 7.50 1.40 -4.53
CA SER A 158 7.42 0.42 -5.62
C SER A 158 6.89 -0.95 -5.13
N ALA A 159 6.23 -1.67 -6.06
CA ALA A 159 5.71 -3.02 -5.82
C ALA A 159 6.80 -4.09 -5.97
N GLU A 160 7.11 -4.52 -7.22
CA GLU A 160 8.05 -5.62 -7.47
C GLU A 160 9.48 -5.14 -7.72
N PHE A 161 9.65 -4.11 -8.56
CA PHE A 161 10.95 -3.55 -8.92
C PHE A 161 11.06 -2.11 -8.41
N ASN A 162 12.16 -1.78 -7.76
CA ASN A 162 12.37 -0.48 -7.08
C ASN A 162 13.00 0.60 -7.96
N PHE A 163 13.08 0.40 -9.28
CA PHE A 163 13.68 1.39 -10.16
C PHE A 163 12.99 2.76 -10.11
N LEU A 164 11.65 2.80 -9.91
CA LEU A 164 10.94 4.07 -9.75
C LEU A 164 11.32 4.80 -8.46
N ASP A 165 11.53 4.07 -7.36
CA ASP A 165 12.01 4.69 -6.12
C ASP A 165 13.41 5.28 -6.28
N TRP A 166 14.30 4.63 -7.03
CA TRP A 166 15.63 5.17 -7.32
C TRP A 166 15.56 6.40 -8.23
N ILE A 167 14.74 6.36 -9.29
CA ILE A 167 14.56 7.47 -10.23
C ILE A 167 14.00 8.72 -9.54
N PHE A 168 12.99 8.54 -8.67
CA PHE A 168 12.32 9.66 -8.00
C PHE A 168 12.89 9.98 -6.62
N GLY A 169 13.99 9.35 -6.20
CA GLY A 169 14.67 9.64 -4.92
C GLY A 169 13.86 9.25 -3.68
N THR A 170 12.94 8.32 -3.84
CA THR A 170 12.12 7.78 -2.73
C THR A 170 12.68 6.48 -2.17
N ALA A 171 13.76 5.94 -2.71
CA ALA A 171 14.41 4.75 -2.18
C ALA A 171 15.09 5.03 -0.83
N TYR A 172 14.88 4.12 0.13
CA TYR A 172 15.60 4.04 1.40
C TYR A 172 15.92 2.59 1.71
N TYR A 173 17.19 2.20 1.53
CA TYR A 173 17.62 0.81 1.68
C TYR A 173 19.00 0.74 2.36
N PRO A 174 19.06 0.94 3.70
CA PRO A 174 20.32 0.90 4.43
C PRO A 174 20.94 -0.49 4.42
N ARG A 175 22.26 -0.54 4.34
CA ARG A 175 23.01 -1.81 4.31
C ARG A 175 22.80 -2.59 5.61
N GLU A 176 22.88 -1.90 6.72
CA GLU A 176 22.73 -2.48 8.06
C GLU A 176 21.35 -2.11 8.64
N GLY A 177 20.94 -2.88 9.64
CA GLY A 177 19.68 -2.70 10.33
C GLY A 177 18.49 -3.34 9.65
N ILE A 178 17.51 -3.69 10.47
CA ILE A 178 16.17 -4.14 10.10
C ILE A 178 15.21 -3.28 10.90
N PRO A 179 14.13 -2.77 10.28
CA PRO A 179 13.16 -1.96 11.03
C PRO A 179 12.46 -2.82 12.09
N ASP A 180 12.30 -2.27 13.27
CA ASP A 180 11.72 -2.92 14.46
C ASP A 180 10.45 -2.24 14.96
N ARG A 181 10.06 -1.09 14.37
CA ARG A 181 8.89 -0.29 14.77
C ARG A 181 7.91 -0.17 13.62
N PHE A 182 6.69 -0.69 13.82
CA PHE A 182 5.60 -0.71 12.86
C PHE A 182 4.29 -0.28 13.52
N GLY A 183 3.28 -0.06 12.69
CA GLY A 183 1.92 0.17 13.10
C GLY A 183 1.60 1.61 13.47
N GLU A 184 0.33 1.86 13.68
CA GLU A 184 -0.23 3.15 14.09
C GLU A 184 -0.65 3.07 15.56
N ALA A 185 -0.33 4.12 16.34
CA ALA A 185 -0.79 4.22 17.72
C ALA A 185 -2.33 4.27 17.77
N ASN A 186 -2.91 3.56 18.73
CA ASN A 186 -4.36 3.53 18.98
C ASN A 186 -5.20 2.96 17.82
N TYR A 187 -4.59 2.19 16.90
CA TYR A 187 -5.35 1.55 15.85
C TYR A 187 -5.90 0.18 16.31
N THR A 188 -7.16 -0.08 16.00
CA THR A 188 -7.87 -1.28 16.44
C THR A 188 -7.63 -2.49 15.56
N ASN A 189 -7.79 -3.69 16.12
CA ASN A 189 -7.82 -4.94 15.35
C ASN A 189 -9.24 -5.32 14.86
N SER A 190 -10.28 -4.58 15.27
CA SER A 190 -11.63 -4.79 14.77
C SER A 190 -11.75 -4.39 13.31
N ILE A 191 -12.10 -5.32 12.41
CA ILE A 191 -12.26 -5.05 10.99
C ILE A 191 -13.35 -4.01 10.72
N PHE A 192 -14.44 -4.02 11.49
CA PHE A 192 -15.53 -3.04 11.36
C PHE A 192 -15.05 -1.64 11.68
N VAL A 193 -14.32 -1.48 12.79
CA VAL A 193 -13.79 -0.17 13.20
C VAL A 193 -12.73 0.32 12.20
N GLN A 194 -11.88 -0.54 11.66
CA GLN A 194 -10.90 -0.18 10.64
C GLN A 194 -11.56 0.37 9.36
N HIS A 195 -12.76 -0.10 9.01
CA HIS A 195 -13.49 0.40 7.85
C HIS A 195 -14.33 1.66 8.15
N TYR A 196 -14.62 1.94 9.41
CA TYR A 196 -15.37 3.12 9.82
C TYR A 196 -14.47 4.29 10.20
N LEU A 197 -13.37 4.04 10.89
CA LEU A 197 -12.48 5.05 11.47
C LEU A 197 -11.94 6.07 10.44
N PRO A 198 -11.54 5.70 9.21
CA PRO A 198 -11.09 6.66 8.20
C PRO A 198 -12.10 7.78 7.93
N PHE A 199 -13.39 7.48 7.90
CA PHE A 199 -14.43 8.48 7.67
C PHE A 199 -14.58 9.44 8.86
N VAL A 200 -14.46 8.94 10.10
CA VAL A 200 -14.44 9.77 11.30
C VAL A 200 -13.25 10.72 11.29
N ASP A 201 -12.07 10.23 10.94
CA ASP A 201 -10.85 11.03 10.87
C ASP A 201 -10.96 12.12 9.79
N ILE A 202 -11.49 11.78 8.60
CA ILE A 202 -11.76 12.72 7.52
C ILE A 202 -12.73 13.83 8.00
N TYR A 203 -13.81 13.44 8.66
CA TYR A 203 -14.77 14.41 9.22
C TYR A 203 -14.11 15.34 10.23
N ASN A 204 -13.32 14.80 11.16
CA ASN A 204 -12.62 15.57 12.18
C ASN A 204 -11.59 16.54 11.58
N ILE A 205 -10.81 16.10 10.59
CA ILE A 205 -9.86 16.96 9.86
C ILE A 205 -10.62 18.09 9.14
N ALA A 206 -11.70 17.76 8.42
CA ALA A 206 -12.49 18.75 7.70
C ALA A 206 -13.13 19.77 8.64
N LYS A 207 -13.61 19.33 9.80
CA LYS A 207 -14.25 20.18 10.81
C LYS A 207 -13.24 21.10 11.53
N ASN A 208 -12.08 20.58 11.91
CA ASN A 208 -11.12 21.29 12.76
C ASN A 208 -10.13 22.14 11.94
N ASP A 209 -9.66 21.63 10.80
CA ASP A 209 -8.59 22.23 9.98
C ASP A 209 -9.11 22.75 8.62
N GLY A 210 -10.39 22.53 8.32
CA GLY A 210 -11.02 22.84 7.04
C GLY A 210 -10.81 21.79 5.97
N ILE A 211 -11.73 21.72 5.00
CA ILE A 211 -11.72 20.70 3.94
C ILE A 211 -10.43 20.72 3.09
N THR A 212 -9.81 21.88 2.94
CA THR A 212 -8.55 22.02 2.20
C THR A 212 -7.37 21.30 2.85
N ALA A 213 -7.43 21.02 4.15
CA ALA A 213 -6.40 20.28 4.86
C ALA A 213 -6.30 18.81 4.38
N LEU A 214 -7.41 18.27 3.86
CA LEU A 214 -7.44 16.91 3.28
C LEU A 214 -6.60 16.78 1.99
N PHE A 215 -6.17 17.91 1.40
CA PHE A 215 -5.45 17.92 0.13
C PHE A 215 -4.08 18.64 0.18
N LYS A 216 -3.81 19.43 1.21
CA LYS A 216 -2.67 20.36 1.23
C LYS A 216 -1.49 19.98 2.13
N LYS A 217 -1.69 19.17 3.17
CA LYS A 217 -0.61 18.77 4.09
C LYS A 217 -0.20 17.34 3.79
N PRO A 218 1.05 17.05 3.42
CA PRO A 218 1.54 15.69 3.53
C PRO A 218 1.43 15.29 5.00
N PHE A 219 0.69 14.24 5.30
CA PHE A 219 0.68 13.66 6.62
C PHE A 219 2.09 13.10 6.89
N GLY A 220 2.86 13.79 7.74
CA GLY A 220 3.90 13.11 8.48
C GLY A 220 3.21 12.13 9.41
N LYS A 221 3.70 10.89 9.51
CA LYS A 221 3.30 9.99 10.59
C LYS A 221 3.40 10.79 11.90
N PRO A 222 2.49 10.59 12.88
CA PRO A 222 2.53 11.33 14.12
C PRO A 222 3.92 11.29 14.74
N ASN A 223 4.36 12.41 15.25
CA ASN A 223 5.70 12.58 15.81
C ASN A 223 5.97 11.44 16.79
N SER A 224 7.08 10.76 16.64
CA SER A 224 7.48 9.65 17.52
C SER A 224 7.51 10.06 18.99
N SER A 225 7.70 11.36 19.30
CA SER A 225 7.58 11.94 20.64
C SER A 225 6.14 11.96 21.16
N GLU A 226 5.13 12.17 20.33
CA GLU A 226 3.72 12.10 20.75
C GLU A 226 3.27 10.65 21.00
N ILE A 227 3.79 9.69 20.22
CA ILE A 227 3.51 8.26 20.41
C ILE A 227 4.14 7.78 21.72
N GLN A 228 5.40 8.18 22.00
CA GLN A 228 6.09 7.82 23.24
C GLN A 228 5.48 8.48 24.48
N SER A 229 5.04 9.73 24.40
CA SER A 229 4.40 10.41 25.53
C SER A 229 3.02 9.82 25.85
N LYS A 230 2.22 9.47 24.84
CA LYS A 230 0.90 8.85 25.06
C LYS A 230 1.02 7.41 25.57
N SER A 231 1.94 6.59 25.03
CA SER A 231 2.18 5.23 25.52
C SER A 231 2.75 5.20 26.95
N ALA A 232 3.64 6.12 27.28
CA ALA A 232 4.17 6.25 28.65
C ALA A 232 3.07 6.65 29.66
N THR A 233 2.18 7.57 29.27
CA THR A 233 1.06 8.01 30.11
C THR A 233 0.01 6.92 30.29
N GLU A 234 -0.25 6.11 29.27
CA GLU A 234 -1.25 5.05 29.31
C GLU A 234 -0.72 3.81 30.08
N ASN A 235 0.56 3.48 29.92
CA ASN A 235 1.25 2.46 30.71
C ASN A 235 1.32 2.86 32.21
N SER A 236 1.58 4.13 32.53
CA SER A 236 1.53 4.66 33.89
C SER A 236 0.15 4.51 34.50
N LYS A 237 -0.91 4.91 33.78
CA LYS A 237 -2.30 4.79 34.27
C LYS A 237 -2.74 3.32 34.43
N ASN A 238 -2.31 2.43 33.52
CA ASN A 238 -2.59 1.00 33.64
C ASN A 238 -1.85 0.36 34.82
N SER A 239 -0.59 0.74 35.04
CA SER A 239 0.18 0.28 36.21
C SER A 239 -0.42 0.75 37.54
N GLU A 240 -0.87 2.01 37.59
CA GLU A 240 -1.57 2.53 38.78
C GLU A 240 -2.93 1.86 39.03
N ARG A 241 -3.65 1.50 37.95
CA ARG A 241 -4.91 0.75 38.05
C ARG A 241 -4.70 -0.64 38.60
N ILE A 242 -3.71 -1.36 38.04
CA ILE A 242 -3.34 -2.72 38.47
C ILE A 242 -2.86 -2.70 39.92
N ALA A 243 -2.04 -1.71 40.32
CA ALA A 243 -1.60 -1.59 41.72
C ALA A 243 -2.77 -1.28 42.68
N LYS A 244 -3.74 -0.49 42.25
CA LYS A 244 -4.95 -0.21 43.06
C LYS A 244 -5.91 -1.39 43.17
N GLU A 245 -5.95 -2.25 42.15
CA GLU A 245 -6.73 -3.50 42.17
C GLU A 245 -6.07 -4.55 43.10
N ALA A 246 -4.73 -4.68 43.00
CA ALA A 246 -3.96 -5.60 43.86
C ALA A 246 -3.91 -5.25 45.36
N LEU A 247 -4.31 -4.02 45.76
CA LEU A 247 -4.39 -3.59 47.15
C LEU A 247 -5.80 -3.73 47.74
N LYS A 248 -6.75 -4.30 46.99
CA LYS A 248 -8.13 -4.52 47.41
C LYS A 248 -8.46 -5.96 47.82
N ASP A 249 -7.52 -6.87 47.56
CA ASP A 249 -7.51 -8.27 48.03
C ASP A 249 -6.55 -8.44 49.23
#